data_70c86f561e09c9645d9d62fb695d3d7e
#
_entry.id   70c86f561e09c9645d9d62fb695d3d7e
#
_cell.length_a   1.000
_cell.length_b   1.000
_cell.length_c   1.000
_cell.angle_alpha   90.00
_cell.angle_beta   90.00
_cell.angle_gamma   90.00
#
_symmetry.space_group_name_H-M   'P 1'
#
loop_
_entity.id
_entity.type
_entity.pdbx_description
1 polymer ?
#
loop_
_entity_poly.entity_id
_entity_poly.type
_entity_poly.pdbx_seq_one_letter_code
_entity_poly.pdbx_strand_id
1 'polypeptide(L)'
;MTGRSGNKAIENAAIEWVMGLERAAGCQPRDTRYEGAPADIESPPRMIEVKSFGTSNRGYDLWLEVRQVQEAWANPEFYVYVVENVRQGDPGQFTLRVLGGDRLRRLLERAKEQRYYTVP
;
A
#
# COMPACT_ATOMS: atom_id res chain seq x y z
N MET A 1 -24.30 -1.64 2.77
CA MET A 1 -22.91 -1.25 2.73
C MET A 1 -22.24 -1.80 1.48
N THR A 2 -21.64 -0.96 0.81
CA THR A 2 -21.00 -1.29 -0.45
C THR A 2 -19.57 -1.72 -0.25
N GLY A 3 -19.22 -1.98 0.99
CA GLY A 3 -17.90 -2.06 1.44
C GLY A 3 -16.92 -2.72 0.52
N ARG A 4 -17.14 -3.98 0.15
CA ARG A 4 -16.18 -4.69 -0.70
C ARG A 4 -16.05 -4.07 -2.07
N SER A 5 -17.18 -3.77 -2.69
CA SER A 5 -17.20 -3.19 -4.02
C SER A 5 -16.53 -1.83 -4.01
N GLY A 6 -16.90 -0.97 -3.03
CA GLY A 6 -16.29 0.35 -2.88
C GLY A 6 -14.81 0.26 -2.54
N ASN A 7 -14.44 -0.67 -1.66
CA ASN A 7 -13.05 -0.86 -1.27
C ASN A 7 -12.21 -1.36 -2.45
N LYS A 8 -12.77 -2.24 -3.26
CA LYS A 8 -12.06 -2.75 -4.43
C LYS A 8 -11.85 -1.67 -5.48
N ALA A 9 -12.85 -0.83 -5.70
CA ALA A 9 -12.73 0.29 -6.64
C ALA A 9 -11.68 1.29 -6.16
N ILE A 10 -11.65 1.58 -4.87
CA ILE A 10 -10.65 2.46 -4.26
C ILE A 10 -9.25 1.86 -4.42
N GLU A 11 -9.10 0.59 -4.11
CA GLU A 11 -7.83 -0.12 -4.26
C GLU A 11 -7.35 -0.08 -5.70
N ASN A 12 -8.21 -0.43 -6.65
CA ASN A 12 -7.84 -0.46 -8.07
C ASN A 12 -7.42 0.93 -8.55
N ALA A 13 -8.15 1.96 -8.17
CA ALA A 13 -7.82 3.32 -8.57
C ALA A 13 -6.46 3.76 -8.02
N ALA A 14 -6.18 3.43 -6.76
CA ALA A 14 -4.90 3.75 -6.15
C ALA A 14 -3.74 3.00 -6.84
N ILE A 15 -3.91 1.72 -7.11
CA ILE A 15 -2.89 0.90 -7.78
C ILE A 15 -2.58 1.49 -9.17
N GLU A 16 -3.60 1.78 -9.96
CA GLU A 16 -3.43 2.37 -11.29
C GLU A 16 -2.67 3.69 -11.22
N TRP A 17 -3.05 4.53 -10.27
CA TRP A 17 -2.42 5.84 -10.11
C TRP A 17 -0.95 5.71 -9.72
N VAL A 18 -0.62 4.83 -8.76
CA VAL A 18 0.76 4.61 -8.35
C VAL A 18 1.58 4.05 -9.51
N MET A 19 1.03 3.10 -10.26
CA MET A 19 1.73 2.56 -11.42
C MET A 19 2.02 3.66 -12.45
N GLY A 20 1.07 4.58 -12.64
CA GLY A 20 1.27 5.74 -13.50
C GLY A 20 2.42 6.63 -13.03
N LEU A 21 2.50 6.87 -11.72
CA LEU A 21 3.60 7.65 -11.15
C LEU A 21 4.96 6.95 -11.36
N GLU A 22 4.99 5.63 -11.19
CA GLU A 22 6.23 4.87 -11.40
C GLU A 22 6.66 4.89 -12.86
N ARG A 23 5.73 4.79 -13.80
CA ARG A 23 6.03 4.91 -15.23
C ARG A 23 6.58 6.30 -15.55
N ALA A 24 5.97 7.33 -15.00
CA ALA A 24 6.42 8.71 -15.21
C ALA A 24 7.83 8.93 -14.66
N ALA A 25 8.22 8.17 -13.66
CA ALA A 25 9.57 8.21 -13.10
C ALA A 25 10.57 7.34 -13.86
N GLY A 26 10.15 6.70 -14.96
CA GLY A 26 11.02 5.87 -15.78
C GLY A 26 11.09 4.41 -15.36
N CYS A 27 10.24 3.99 -14.44
CA CYS A 27 10.20 2.60 -13.98
C CYS A 27 9.20 1.77 -14.80
N GLN A 28 9.26 0.46 -14.62
CA GLN A 28 8.35 -0.47 -15.29
C GLN A 28 7.56 -1.25 -14.23
N PRO A 29 6.49 -0.65 -13.69
CA PRO A 29 5.71 -1.29 -12.64
C PRO A 29 4.86 -2.44 -13.17
N ARG A 30 4.67 -3.44 -12.33
CA ARG A 30 3.84 -4.60 -12.60
C ARG A 30 2.93 -4.85 -11.41
N ASP A 31 1.65 -5.07 -11.67
CA ASP A 31 0.66 -5.41 -10.64
C ASP A 31 0.88 -6.87 -10.23
N THR A 32 1.23 -7.08 -8.96
CA THR A 32 1.56 -8.41 -8.43
C THR A 32 0.55 -8.89 -7.40
N ARG A 33 -0.62 -8.24 -7.31
CA ARG A 33 -1.60 -8.53 -6.25
C ARG A 33 -2.08 -9.98 -6.20
N TYR A 34 -2.10 -10.65 -7.36
CA TYR A 34 -2.65 -12.00 -7.46
C TYR A 34 -1.60 -13.05 -7.80
N GLU A 35 -0.33 -12.75 -7.55
CA GLU A 35 0.78 -13.63 -7.90
C GLU A 35 1.50 -14.21 -6.69
N GLY A 36 0.93 -14.04 -5.49
CA GLY A 36 1.57 -14.53 -4.28
C GLY A 36 2.74 -13.70 -3.79
N ALA A 37 2.99 -12.55 -4.41
CA ALA A 37 4.04 -11.63 -3.98
C ALA A 37 3.68 -10.97 -2.65
N PRO A 38 4.67 -10.54 -1.86
CA PRO A 38 4.40 -9.90 -0.57
C PRO A 38 3.93 -8.45 -0.69
N ALA A 39 3.82 -7.91 -1.89
CA ALA A 39 3.39 -6.53 -2.12
C ALA A 39 2.52 -6.44 -3.37
N ASP A 40 1.85 -5.29 -3.52
CA ASP A 40 0.88 -5.06 -4.59
C ASP A 40 1.53 -4.78 -5.95
N ILE A 41 2.69 -4.13 -5.94
CA ILE A 41 3.36 -3.69 -7.17
C ILE A 41 4.85 -4.01 -7.08
N GLU A 42 5.38 -4.56 -8.15
CA GLU A 42 6.82 -4.65 -8.36
C GLU A 42 7.21 -3.60 -9.40
N SER A 43 8.03 -2.65 -8.99
CA SER A 43 8.53 -1.58 -9.85
C SER A 43 10.04 -1.48 -9.62
N PRO A 44 10.82 -2.37 -10.25
CA PRO A 44 12.25 -2.47 -9.92
C PRO A 44 12.95 -1.12 -9.93
N PRO A 45 13.77 -0.83 -8.90
CA PRO A 45 14.18 -1.73 -7.81
C PRO A 45 13.20 -1.84 -6.64
N ARG A 46 12.06 -1.17 -6.71
CA ARG A 46 11.13 -1.06 -5.58
C ARG A 46 10.10 -2.18 -5.55
N MET A 47 9.73 -2.55 -4.34
CA MET A 47 8.59 -3.40 -4.04
C MET A 47 7.62 -2.55 -3.22
N ILE A 48 6.39 -2.37 -3.69
CA ILE A 48 5.48 -1.36 -3.16
C ILE A 48 4.18 -2.00 -2.69
N GLU A 49 3.90 -1.84 -1.39
CA GLU A 49 2.60 -2.16 -0.82
C GLU A 49 1.77 -0.89 -0.80
N VAL A 50 0.58 -0.93 -1.39
CA VAL A 50 -0.30 0.25 -1.49
C VAL A 50 -1.39 0.14 -0.44
N LYS A 51 -1.52 1.16 0.40
CA LYS A 51 -2.60 1.30 1.37
C LYS A 51 -3.47 2.45 0.91
N SER A 52 -4.70 2.14 0.50
CA SER A 52 -5.58 3.12 -0.12
C SER A 52 -6.76 3.46 0.78
N PHE A 53 -7.12 4.72 0.80
CA PHE A 53 -8.18 5.25 1.64
C PHE A 53 -9.08 6.18 0.82
N GLY A 54 -10.39 6.03 1.00
CA GLY A 54 -11.33 6.88 0.30
C GLY A 54 -11.19 8.34 0.69
N THR A 55 -10.90 8.58 1.96
CA THR A 55 -10.66 9.91 2.52
C THR A 55 -9.30 9.91 3.20
N SER A 56 -9.19 10.52 4.38
CA SER A 56 -7.93 10.57 5.12
C SER A 56 -7.69 9.29 5.90
N ASN A 57 -6.41 8.90 6.01
CA ASN A 57 -5.98 7.83 6.92
C ASN A 57 -5.76 8.34 8.34
N ARG A 58 -5.95 9.63 8.59
CA ARG A 58 -5.65 10.26 9.87
C ARG A 58 -6.41 9.57 11.01
N GLY A 59 -5.67 9.15 12.04
CA GLY A 59 -6.24 8.50 13.20
C GLY A 59 -6.44 7.00 13.06
N TYR A 60 -6.04 6.40 11.96
CA TYR A 60 -6.13 4.96 11.73
C TYR A 60 -4.75 4.34 11.59
N ASP A 61 -4.61 3.13 12.14
CA ASP A 61 -3.39 2.35 11.96
C ASP A 61 -3.34 1.76 10.55
N LEU A 62 -2.13 1.55 10.07
CA LEU A 62 -1.90 0.78 8.85
C LEU A 62 -1.73 -0.69 9.23
N TRP A 63 -2.33 -1.57 8.46
CA TRP A 63 -2.26 -3.01 8.69
C TRP A 63 -1.36 -3.66 7.65
N LEU A 64 -0.37 -4.39 8.13
CA LEU A 64 0.52 -5.16 7.28
C LEU A 64 0.45 -6.62 7.68
N GLU A 65 0.52 -7.51 6.69
CA GLU A 65 0.62 -8.94 6.98
C GLU A 65 2.01 -9.26 7.53
N VAL A 66 2.11 -10.36 8.28
CA VAL A 66 3.39 -10.78 8.86
C VAL A 66 4.48 -10.91 7.79
N ARG A 67 4.15 -11.52 6.64
CA ARG A 67 5.14 -11.68 5.57
C ARG A 67 5.58 -10.33 4.97
N GLN A 68 4.71 -9.32 5.01
CA GLN A 68 5.05 -7.98 4.53
C GLN A 68 6.02 -7.29 5.49
N VAL A 69 5.81 -7.46 6.79
CA VAL A 69 6.74 -6.95 7.79
C VAL A 69 8.10 -7.63 7.66
N GLN A 70 8.12 -8.95 7.45
CA GLN A 70 9.36 -9.69 7.23
C GLN A 70 10.09 -9.19 5.99
N GLU A 71 9.36 -8.97 4.91
CA GLU A 71 9.95 -8.46 3.67
C GLU A 71 10.49 -7.05 3.88
N ALA A 72 9.75 -6.20 4.58
CA ALA A 72 10.18 -4.83 4.86
C ALA A 72 11.50 -4.79 5.64
N TRP A 73 11.70 -5.71 6.58
CA TRP A 73 12.97 -5.80 7.31
C TRP A 73 14.11 -6.33 6.45
N ALA A 74 13.80 -7.26 5.55
CA ALA A 74 14.81 -7.93 4.73
C ALA A 74 15.20 -7.14 3.48
N ASN A 75 14.29 -6.32 2.96
CA ASN A 75 14.45 -5.67 1.66
C ASN A 75 14.43 -4.15 1.83
N PRO A 76 15.57 -3.46 1.68
CA PRO A 76 15.62 -2.00 1.83
C PRO A 76 14.83 -1.26 0.75
N GLU A 77 14.42 -1.95 -0.32
CA GLU A 77 13.59 -1.37 -1.38
C GLU A 77 12.10 -1.68 -1.22
N PHE A 78 11.70 -2.13 -0.04
CA PHE A 78 10.30 -2.31 0.29
C PHE A 78 9.71 -0.97 0.76
N TYR A 79 8.60 -0.57 0.16
CA TYR A 79 7.93 0.69 0.46
C TYR A 79 6.46 0.45 0.74
N VAL A 80 5.89 1.30 1.61
CA VAL A 80 4.44 1.40 1.77
C VAL A 80 4.03 2.76 1.23
N TYR A 81 3.18 2.77 0.23
CA TYR A 81 2.62 3.98 -0.34
C TYR A 81 1.20 4.15 0.19
N VAL A 82 0.97 5.22 0.95
CA VAL A 82 -0.34 5.54 1.49
C VAL A 82 -1.00 6.55 0.56
N VAL A 83 -2.10 6.13 -0.07
CA VAL A 83 -2.84 6.95 -1.03
C VAL A 83 -4.17 7.33 -0.41
N GLU A 84 -4.44 8.62 -0.30
CA GLU A 84 -5.65 9.14 0.34
C GLU A 84 -6.51 9.90 -0.65
N ASN A 85 -7.77 10.14 -0.27
CA ASN A 85 -8.76 10.91 -1.05
C ASN A 85 -9.15 10.23 -2.36
N VAL A 86 -9.04 8.92 -2.42
CA VAL A 86 -9.31 8.16 -3.66
C VAL A 86 -10.80 8.17 -3.99
N ARG A 87 -11.67 8.32 -2.97
CA ARG A 87 -13.12 8.36 -3.19
C ARG A 87 -13.58 9.54 -4.03
N GLN A 88 -12.77 10.60 -4.09
CA GLN A 88 -13.09 11.77 -4.93
C GLN A 88 -13.12 11.40 -6.41
N GLY A 89 -12.46 10.31 -6.80
CA GLY A 89 -12.48 9.85 -8.18
C GLY A 89 -11.64 10.68 -9.13
N ASP A 90 -11.07 11.77 -8.66
CA ASP A 90 -10.21 12.67 -9.43
C ASP A 90 -8.78 12.47 -8.98
N PRO A 91 -7.91 11.86 -9.81
CA PRO A 91 -6.51 11.65 -9.42
C PRO A 91 -5.78 12.92 -9.01
N GLY A 92 -6.26 14.08 -9.47
CA GLY A 92 -5.70 15.38 -9.05
C GLY A 92 -5.92 15.66 -7.57
N GLN A 93 -6.85 14.96 -6.94
CA GLN A 93 -7.13 15.09 -5.50
C GLN A 93 -6.46 14.03 -4.66
N PHE A 94 -5.87 13.01 -5.27
CA PHE A 94 -5.18 11.96 -4.54
C PHE A 94 -3.93 12.52 -3.90
N THR A 95 -3.65 12.08 -2.66
CA THR A 95 -2.41 12.43 -1.98
C THR A 95 -1.60 11.16 -1.72
N LEU A 96 -0.28 11.32 -1.66
CA LEU A 96 0.65 10.20 -1.50
C LEU A 96 1.59 10.48 -0.35
N ARG A 97 1.70 9.50 0.57
CA ARG A 97 2.80 9.43 1.53
C ARG A 97 3.62 8.20 1.24
N VAL A 98 4.92 8.38 1.13
CA VAL A 98 5.86 7.28 0.86
C VAL A 98 6.56 6.92 2.17
N LEU A 99 6.40 5.68 2.59
CA LEU A 99 7.06 5.16 3.78
C LEU A 99 8.11 4.16 3.33
N GLY A 100 9.38 4.47 3.57
CA GLY A 100 10.48 3.61 3.19
C GLY A 100 11.72 3.91 4.02
N GLY A 101 12.75 3.10 3.87
CA GLY A 101 14.03 3.29 4.55
C GLY A 101 13.89 3.40 6.06
N ASP A 102 14.62 4.33 6.65
CA ASP A 102 14.64 4.51 8.10
C ASP A 102 13.28 4.90 8.67
N ARG A 103 12.49 5.68 7.93
CA ARG A 103 11.16 6.08 8.36
C ARG A 103 10.26 4.87 8.55
N LEU A 104 10.26 3.96 7.58
CA LEU A 104 9.47 2.73 7.68
C LEU A 104 9.98 1.86 8.84
N ARG A 105 11.30 1.72 8.97
CA ARG A 105 11.89 0.92 10.04
C ARG A 105 11.50 1.43 11.41
N ARG A 106 11.52 2.73 11.63
CA ARG A 106 11.09 3.33 12.91
C ARG A 106 9.64 3.01 13.22
N LEU A 107 8.78 3.00 12.21
CA LEU A 107 7.38 2.62 12.40
C LEU A 107 7.24 1.13 12.73
N LEU A 108 8.00 0.28 12.04
CA LEU A 108 7.97 -1.16 12.29
C LEU A 108 8.49 -1.52 13.68
N GLU A 109 9.46 -0.78 14.22
CA GLU A 109 9.96 -1.00 15.57
C GLU A 109 8.88 -0.82 16.63
N ARG A 110 7.86 0.00 16.34
CA ARG A 110 6.74 0.25 17.26
C ARG A 110 5.51 -0.58 16.91
N ALA A 111 5.58 -1.36 15.83
CA ALA A 111 4.46 -2.17 15.40
C ALA A 111 4.24 -3.33 16.36
N LYS A 112 2.97 -3.71 16.51
CA LYS A 112 2.59 -4.84 17.36
C LYS A 112 1.82 -5.84 16.52
N GLU A 113 2.22 -7.09 16.61
CA GLU A 113 1.49 -8.15 15.94
C GLU A 113 0.13 -8.34 16.60
N GLN A 114 -0.93 -8.34 15.78
CA GLN A 114 -2.30 -8.58 16.25
C GLN A 114 -2.71 -9.98 15.83
N ARG A 115 -3.41 -10.68 16.72
CA ARG A 115 -3.90 -12.03 16.45
C ARG A 115 -5.39 -12.07 16.68
N TYR A 116 -6.12 -12.71 15.78
CA TYR A 116 -7.55 -12.86 15.91
C TYR A 116 -8.01 -14.11 15.19
N TYR A 117 -9.21 -14.55 15.55
CA TYR A 117 -9.86 -15.68 14.90
C TYR A 117 -11.14 -15.20 14.24
N THR A 118 -11.47 -15.82 13.12
CA THR A 118 -12.81 -15.66 12.54
C THR A 118 -13.55 -16.97 12.73
N VAL A 119 -14.78 -16.87 13.19
CA VAL A 119 -15.63 -18.04 13.43
C VAL A 119 -16.82 -17.94 12.48
N PRO A 120 -16.95 -18.86 11.52
CA PRO A 120 -18.05 -18.82 10.55
C PRO A 120 -19.41 -19.09 11.18
#